data_6f83c40eaba3208eaaa6d06edf198b1c
#
_entry.id   6f83c40eaba3208eaaa6d06edf198b1c
#
_cell.length_a   1.000
_cell.length_b   1.000
_cell.length_c   1.000
_cell.angle_alpha   90.00
_cell.angle_beta   90.00
_cell.angle_gamma   90.00
#
_symmetry.space_group_name_H-M   'P 1'
#
loop_
_entity.id
_entity.type
_entity.pdbx_description
1 polymer ?
#
loop_
_entity_poly.entity_id
_entity_poly.type
_entity_poly.pdbx_seq_one_letter_code
_entity_poly.pdbx_strand_id
1 'polypeptide(L)'
;MPSKSDHKDKKTPTEDEGGADLGTRTRKRKADVAIFLQDPDEEISAVEVSKKKQSERQPSSRIDAHMLIPTPDKDDELGSPNFSSFMHQRLVSARASPLPVLGWATGDDVWKNMVNKEQTYVSDKRYMQRHPLLQPKMRVILLDWLMEVCEVYKLHRETFYLAQDFFDRFMATQHNVVKTLLQLIGISSLFIAAKLEEIYPPKLHQFAYVTDGACTEDEILSMELIVMKALKWNLSPMTVVSWLNIYMQVAYPSDISEMLLPQYPKTIFVQIAELLDLCILDIGCLGYTYGILAASALYHFSSCELMQRVSGYKLCDIEECVKWMVPFALAIREMGSSARKHFRGIPEEDLHNIQTHINTFDLLDKAEAKRASWL
;
A
#
# COMPACT_ATOMS: atom_id res chain seq x y z
N MET A 1 57.26 -11.15 47.55
CA MET A 1 57.38 -12.02 46.38
C MET A 1 56.00 -12.20 45.85
N PRO A 2 55.68 -11.78 44.59
CA PRO A 2 54.33 -11.67 44.05
C PRO A 2 53.93 -12.92 43.25
N SER A 3 52.66 -13.33 43.41
CA SER A 3 52.04 -14.37 42.65
C SER A 3 51.49 -13.78 41.34
N LYS A 4 51.77 -14.46 40.25
CA LYS A 4 51.33 -14.17 38.89
C LYS A 4 49.80 -14.36 38.73
N SER A 5 49.09 -13.36 38.20
CA SER A 5 47.71 -13.47 37.71
C SER A 5 47.71 -13.74 36.21
N ASP A 6 47.12 -14.86 35.80
CA ASP A 6 46.88 -15.20 34.41
C ASP A 6 45.72 -14.36 33.84
N HIS A 7 46.01 -13.55 32.82
CA HIS A 7 45.03 -12.93 31.97
C HIS A 7 44.55 -13.95 30.91
N LYS A 8 43.31 -14.39 31.02
CA LYS A 8 42.60 -15.07 29.95
C LYS A 8 41.87 -14.03 29.10
N ASP A 9 42.34 -13.85 27.90
CA ASP A 9 41.64 -13.11 26.84
C ASP A 9 40.32 -13.79 26.51
N LYS A 10 39.20 -13.11 26.80
CA LYS A 10 37.88 -13.46 26.28
C LYS A 10 37.72 -12.84 24.90
N LYS A 11 37.83 -13.68 23.87
CA LYS A 11 37.34 -13.37 22.53
C LYS A 11 35.83 -13.17 22.58
N THR A 12 35.35 -11.99 22.21
CA THR A 12 33.98 -11.70 21.90
C THR A 12 33.58 -12.38 20.57
N PRO A 13 32.42 -13.04 20.49
CA PRO A 13 31.92 -13.53 19.21
C PRO A 13 31.47 -12.36 18.35
N THR A 14 31.96 -12.29 17.14
CA THR A 14 31.45 -11.42 16.08
C THR A 14 30.10 -11.92 15.65
N GLU A 15 29.05 -11.13 15.94
CA GLU A 15 27.73 -11.32 15.40
C GLU A 15 27.73 -10.84 13.92
N ASP A 16 27.70 -11.79 13.01
CA ASP A 16 27.47 -11.53 11.58
C ASP A 16 26.74 -12.72 10.92
N GLU A 17 25.51 -12.99 11.36
CA GLU A 17 24.66 -14.02 10.74
C GLU A 17 23.22 -13.58 10.38
N GLY A 18 22.87 -12.28 10.51
CA GLY A 18 21.52 -11.81 10.17
C GLY A 18 21.31 -11.37 8.72
N GLY A 19 22.38 -11.13 7.96
CA GLY A 19 22.30 -10.50 6.64
C GLY A 19 22.09 -11.45 5.46
N ALA A 20 22.49 -12.71 5.59
CA ALA A 20 22.50 -13.64 4.45
C ALA A 20 21.12 -14.21 4.10
N ASP A 21 20.24 -14.40 5.07
CA ASP A 21 18.93 -15.03 4.86
C ASP A 21 17.90 -14.07 4.22
N LEU A 22 17.90 -12.79 4.60
CA LEU A 22 17.05 -11.79 3.97
C LEU A 22 17.41 -11.57 2.48
N GLY A 23 18.71 -11.52 2.16
CA GLY A 23 19.17 -11.34 0.80
C GLY A 23 18.80 -12.50 -0.14
N THR A 24 18.79 -13.72 0.38
CA THR A 24 18.45 -14.93 -0.37
C THR A 24 16.94 -15.03 -0.63
N ARG A 25 16.12 -14.67 0.36
CA ARG A 25 14.65 -14.67 0.26
C ARG A 25 14.15 -13.59 -0.70
N THR A 26 14.73 -12.38 -0.65
CA THR A 26 14.41 -11.28 -1.56
C THR A 26 14.81 -11.61 -3.00
N ARG A 27 15.96 -12.26 -3.23
CA ARG A 27 16.39 -12.72 -4.55
C ARG A 27 15.45 -13.77 -5.16
N LYS A 28 14.96 -14.72 -4.36
CA LYS A 28 14.04 -15.77 -4.85
C LYS A 28 12.72 -15.16 -5.30
N ARG A 29 12.10 -14.26 -4.51
CA ARG A 29 10.85 -13.59 -4.87
C ARG A 29 11.01 -12.62 -6.05
N LYS A 30 12.16 -11.96 -6.21
CA LYS A 30 12.44 -11.15 -7.40
C LYS A 30 12.45 -11.97 -8.67
N ALA A 31 13.02 -13.17 -8.64
CA ALA A 31 12.98 -14.10 -9.75
C ALA A 31 11.53 -14.53 -10.07
N ASP A 32 10.71 -14.78 -9.04
CA ASP A 32 9.31 -15.18 -9.20
C ASP A 32 8.47 -14.05 -9.85
N VAL A 33 8.68 -12.77 -9.46
CA VAL A 33 8.01 -11.62 -10.10
C VAL A 33 8.44 -11.46 -11.56
N ALA A 34 9.73 -11.56 -11.85
CA ALA A 34 10.26 -11.47 -13.21
C ALA A 34 9.73 -12.59 -14.12
N ILE A 35 9.67 -13.82 -13.60
CA ILE A 35 9.12 -14.99 -14.33
C ILE A 35 7.61 -14.81 -14.57
N PHE A 36 6.87 -14.29 -13.60
CA PHE A 36 5.42 -14.10 -13.74
C PHE A 36 5.06 -12.98 -14.73
N LEU A 37 5.93 -12.00 -14.93
CA LEU A 37 5.77 -10.94 -15.92
C LEU A 37 6.22 -11.35 -17.33
N GLN A 38 6.80 -12.55 -17.51
CA GLN A 38 7.13 -13.12 -18.83
C GLN A 38 5.88 -13.69 -19.52
N ASP A 39 5.85 -13.64 -20.85
CA ASP A 39 4.73 -14.22 -21.61
C ASP A 39 4.72 -15.74 -21.50
N PRO A 40 3.55 -16.36 -21.22
CA PRO A 40 3.43 -17.80 -21.14
C PRO A 40 3.65 -18.50 -22.50
N ASP A 41 3.59 -17.76 -23.62
CA ASP A 41 3.79 -18.32 -24.96
C ASP A 41 5.24 -18.25 -25.48
N GLU A 42 6.16 -17.64 -24.74
CA GLU A 42 7.58 -17.76 -25.02
C GLU A 42 8.17 -19.02 -24.39
N GLU A 43 8.00 -20.16 -25.04
CA GLU A 43 8.81 -21.35 -24.79
C GLU A 43 10.27 -21.08 -25.16
N ILE A 44 11.01 -20.54 -24.21
CA ILE A 44 12.47 -20.45 -24.33
C ILE A 44 13.04 -21.83 -24.06
N SER A 45 13.52 -22.48 -25.10
CA SER A 45 14.31 -23.69 -24.97
C SER A 45 15.51 -23.44 -24.05
N ALA A 46 15.51 -24.15 -22.92
CA ALA A 46 16.41 -23.97 -21.77
C ALA A 46 17.90 -24.29 -22.05
N VAL A 47 18.35 -24.33 -23.31
CA VAL A 47 19.68 -24.81 -23.68
C VAL A 47 20.64 -23.71 -24.14
N GLU A 48 20.21 -22.48 -24.41
CA GLU A 48 21.09 -21.44 -24.98
C GLU A 48 21.49 -20.28 -24.05
N VAL A 49 21.10 -20.27 -22.79
CA VAL A 49 21.37 -19.15 -21.86
C VAL A 49 22.80 -19.15 -21.29
N SER A 50 23.60 -20.20 -21.55
CA SER A 50 24.93 -20.34 -20.92
C SER A 50 26.09 -19.68 -21.68
N LYS A 51 25.91 -19.10 -22.84
CA LYS A 51 27.02 -18.60 -23.67
C LYS A 51 26.84 -17.25 -24.39
N LYS A 52 26.13 -16.28 -23.77
CA LYS A 52 26.18 -14.89 -24.28
C LYS A 52 26.27 -13.86 -23.14
N LYS A 53 27.36 -13.91 -22.38
CA LYS A 53 27.82 -12.75 -21.64
C LYS A 53 28.92 -12.08 -22.46
N GLN A 54 28.61 -10.94 -22.98
CA GLN A 54 29.34 -9.88 -23.65
C GLN A 54 28.81 -9.65 -25.06
N SER A 55 27.75 -8.88 -25.14
CA SER A 55 27.42 -8.07 -26.30
C SER A 55 26.73 -6.82 -25.74
N GLU A 56 27.23 -5.69 -26.16
CA GLU A 56 26.85 -4.34 -25.82
C GLU A 56 25.33 -4.20 -25.75
N ARG A 57 24.80 -3.92 -24.52
CA ARG A 57 23.41 -3.51 -24.36
C ARG A 57 23.25 -2.14 -24.97
N GLN A 58 22.62 -2.06 -26.13
CA GLN A 58 22.02 -0.83 -26.58
C GLN A 58 21.05 -0.33 -25.50
N PRO A 59 20.96 0.98 -25.21
CA PRO A 59 20.00 1.52 -24.27
C PRO A 59 18.60 1.15 -24.76
N SER A 60 17.92 0.29 -24.03
CA SER A 60 16.57 -0.18 -24.36
C SER A 60 15.63 1.00 -24.29
N SER A 61 14.91 1.13 -25.37
CA SER A 61 13.65 1.85 -25.56
C SER A 61 13.48 3.13 -24.73
N ARG A 62 13.74 4.27 -25.41
CA ARG A 62 13.09 5.54 -25.08
C ARG A 62 11.64 5.24 -24.73
N ILE A 63 11.23 5.67 -23.54
CA ILE A 63 9.81 5.75 -23.17
C ILE A 63 9.15 6.47 -24.33
N ASP A 64 8.29 5.77 -25.06
CA ASP A 64 7.68 6.31 -26.26
C ASP A 64 6.98 7.61 -25.91
N ALA A 65 7.18 8.65 -26.74
CA ALA A 65 6.58 9.97 -26.58
C ALA A 65 5.02 9.91 -26.48
N HIS A 66 4.41 8.79 -26.86
CA HIS A 66 2.98 8.52 -26.73
C HIS A 66 2.51 8.33 -25.28
N MET A 67 3.42 8.10 -24.31
CA MET A 67 3.09 8.12 -22.87
C MET A 67 3.14 9.53 -22.28
N LEU A 68 3.61 10.53 -23.00
CA LEU A 68 3.52 11.92 -22.58
C LEU A 68 2.06 12.36 -22.76
N ILE A 69 1.28 12.25 -21.69
CA ILE A 69 -0.08 12.80 -21.65
C ILE A 69 0.02 14.31 -21.89
N PRO A 70 -0.62 14.85 -22.94
CA PRO A 70 -0.70 16.30 -23.14
C PRO A 70 -1.24 16.95 -21.86
N THR A 71 -0.72 18.09 -21.48
CA THR A 71 -1.34 18.90 -20.41
C THR A 71 -2.78 19.20 -20.84
N PRO A 72 -3.83 18.84 -20.04
CA PRO A 72 -5.18 19.13 -20.43
C PRO A 72 -5.34 20.64 -20.64
N ASP A 73 -5.87 21.03 -21.78
CA ASP A 73 -6.30 22.40 -21.99
C ASP A 73 -7.42 22.72 -21.00
N LYS A 74 -7.50 23.97 -20.56
CA LYS A 74 -8.40 24.44 -19.49
C LYS A 74 -9.89 24.27 -19.75
N ASP A 75 -10.29 23.79 -20.93
CA ASP A 75 -11.68 23.84 -21.42
C ASP A 75 -12.44 22.51 -21.34
N ASP A 76 -11.86 21.42 -20.84
CA ASP A 76 -12.51 20.10 -20.76
C ASP A 76 -13.27 19.84 -19.43
N GLU A 77 -13.78 20.86 -18.76
CA GLU A 77 -14.63 20.74 -17.57
C GLU A 77 -16.12 20.57 -17.88
N LEU A 78 -16.51 19.71 -18.80
CA LEU A 78 -17.92 19.35 -19.00
C LEU A 78 -18.10 17.85 -19.18
N GLY A 79 -17.67 17.08 -18.17
CA GLY A 79 -18.03 15.68 -17.98
C GLY A 79 -19.35 15.57 -17.23
N SER A 80 -20.35 14.96 -17.88
CA SER A 80 -21.66 14.64 -17.32
C SER A 80 -21.60 14.07 -15.90
N PRO A 81 -22.41 14.55 -14.94
CA PRO A 81 -22.38 14.07 -13.56
C PRO A 81 -22.86 12.61 -13.52
N ASN A 82 -21.93 11.70 -13.18
CA ASN A 82 -22.24 10.30 -12.98
C ASN A 82 -23.22 10.13 -11.81
N PHE A 83 -24.29 9.37 -12.03
CA PHE A 83 -25.30 9.01 -11.01
C PHE A 83 -24.68 8.41 -9.73
N SER A 84 -23.53 7.75 -9.83
CA SER A 84 -22.73 7.28 -8.70
C SER A 84 -22.24 8.43 -7.81
N SER A 85 -21.85 9.56 -8.38
CA SER A 85 -21.45 10.77 -7.65
C SER A 85 -22.60 11.34 -6.80
N PHE A 86 -23.85 11.23 -7.29
CA PHE A 86 -25.04 11.74 -6.59
C PHE A 86 -25.37 10.94 -5.32
N MET A 87 -25.18 9.61 -5.36
CA MET A 87 -25.41 8.76 -4.18
C MET A 87 -24.30 8.96 -3.13
N HIS A 88 -23.03 9.11 -3.55
CA HIS A 88 -21.93 9.43 -2.65
C HIS A 88 -22.11 10.81 -2.00
N GLN A 89 -22.56 11.81 -2.74
CA GLN A 89 -22.79 13.16 -2.22
C GLN A 89 -23.91 13.20 -1.16
N ARG A 90 -24.92 12.31 -1.23
CA ARG A 90 -25.94 12.14 -0.17
C ARG A 90 -25.36 11.51 1.10
N LEU A 91 -24.45 10.53 0.99
CA LEU A 91 -23.79 9.90 2.14
C LEU A 91 -22.88 10.89 2.87
N VAL A 92 -22.19 11.76 2.15
CA VAL A 92 -21.31 12.80 2.71
C VAL A 92 -22.07 13.82 3.54
N SER A 93 -23.23 14.26 3.05
CA SER A 93 -24.06 15.26 3.76
C SER A 93 -24.68 14.74 5.06
N ALA A 94 -24.66 13.42 5.27
CA ALA A 94 -25.35 12.77 6.40
C ALA A 94 -24.40 12.26 7.50
N ARG A 95 -23.08 12.26 7.29
CA ARG A 95 -22.12 11.78 8.30
C ARG A 95 -21.92 12.82 9.38
N ALA A 96 -22.41 12.54 10.60
CA ALA A 96 -22.11 13.36 11.77
C ALA A 96 -20.61 13.29 12.09
N SER A 97 -20.04 14.42 12.51
CA SER A 97 -18.63 14.47 12.94
C SER A 97 -18.43 13.69 14.24
N PRO A 98 -17.55 12.69 14.26
CA PRO A 98 -17.18 11.99 15.48
C PRO A 98 -16.05 12.67 16.25
N LEU A 99 -15.50 13.75 15.69
CA LEU A 99 -14.34 14.45 16.26
C LEU A 99 -14.74 15.16 17.56
N PRO A 100 -13.88 15.12 18.58
CA PRO A 100 -14.09 15.89 19.80
C PRO A 100 -13.96 17.40 19.52
N VAL A 101 -14.23 18.21 20.53
CA VAL A 101 -13.98 19.66 20.46
C VAL A 101 -12.47 19.88 20.31
N LEU A 102 -12.09 20.53 19.23
CA LEU A 102 -10.69 20.84 18.95
C LEU A 102 -10.39 22.28 19.44
N GLY A 103 -9.26 22.46 20.14
CA GLY A 103 -8.87 23.78 20.65
C GLY A 103 -8.43 24.78 19.56
N TRP A 104 -8.17 24.29 18.33
CA TRP A 104 -7.60 25.05 17.22
C TRP A 104 -8.51 25.14 15.98
N ALA A 105 -9.59 24.36 15.91
CA ALA A 105 -10.53 24.36 14.79
C ALA A 105 -11.90 23.83 15.21
N THR A 106 -12.92 24.08 14.38
CA THR A 106 -14.26 23.48 14.51
C THR A 106 -14.21 22.04 14.03
N GLY A 107 -14.47 21.06 14.91
CA GLY A 107 -14.43 19.63 14.58
C GLY A 107 -15.30 19.26 13.38
N ASP A 108 -16.49 19.86 13.26
CA ASP A 108 -17.40 19.63 12.12
C ASP A 108 -16.81 20.08 10.79
N ASP A 109 -16.10 21.22 10.75
CA ASP A 109 -15.49 21.73 9.53
C ASP A 109 -14.28 20.89 9.12
N VAL A 110 -13.47 20.48 10.09
CA VAL A 110 -12.36 19.55 9.85
C VAL A 110 -12.89 18.23 9.27
N TRP A 111 -13.93 17.66 9.89
CA TRP A 111 -14.54 16.42 9.43
C TRP A 111 -15.10 16.54 8.02
N LYS A 112 -15.86 17.58 7.72
CA LYS A 112 -16.40 17.86 6.39
C LYS A 112 -15.30 17.97 5.34
N ASN A 113 -14.21 18.67 5.66
CA ASN A 113 -13.07 18.81 4.76
C ASN A 113 -12.41 17.46 4.47
N MET A 114 -12.25 16.60 5.48
CA MET A 114 -11.69 15.26 5.31
C MET A 114 -12.58 14.39 4.42
N VAL A 115 -13.89 14.37 4.69
CA VAL A 115 -14.86 13.60 3.90
C VAL A 115 -14.96 14.12 2.47
N ASN A 116 -14.94 15.44 2.26
CA ASN A 116 -14.93 16.02 0.92
C ASN A 116 -13.61 15.72 0.17
N LYS A 117 -12.48 15.75 0.89
CA LYS A 117 -11.19 15.40 0.32
C LYS A 117 -11.16 13.95 -0.18
N GLU A 118 -11.70 13.01 0.58
CA GLU A 118 -11.82 11.60 0.16
C GLU A 118 -12.48 11.45 -1.22
N GLN A 119 -13.50 12.25 -1.50
CA GLN A 119 -14.22 12.18 -2.77
C GLN A 119 -13.43 12.65 -3.98
N THR A 120 -12.42 13.48 -3.76
CA THR A 120 -11.53 13.93 -4.84
C THR A 120 -10.62 12.78 -5.33
N TYR A 121 -10.43 11.74 -4.52
CA TYR A 121 -9.51 10.63 -4.76
C TYR A 121 -10.25 9.31 -4.99
N VAL A 122 -11.25 9.31 -5.87
CA VAL A 122 -12.04 8.12 -6.17
C VAL A 122 -11.25 7.16 -7.05
N SER A 123 -11.17 5.89 -6.63
CA SER A 123 -10.63 4.80 -7.43
C SER A 123 -11.64 4.33 -8.47
N ASP A 124 -11.17 3.96 -9.67
CA ASP A 124 -12.00 3.40 -10.71
C ASP A 124 -11.87 1.87 -10.77
N LYS A 125 -12.84 1.15 -10.19
CA LYS A 125 -12.88 -0.31 -10.20
C LYS A 125 -12.88 -0.97 -11.59
N ARG A 126 -13.12 -0.18 -12.64
CA ARG A 126 -13.18 -0.67 -14.03
C ARG A 126 -11.89 -0.43 -14.79
N TYR A 127 -10.85 0.14 -14.17
CA TYR A 127 -9.65 0.48 -14.92
C TYR A 127 -8.99 -0.73 -15.59
N MET A 128 -9.09 -1.92 -14.99
CA MET A 128 -8.56 -3.16 -15.59
C MET A 128 -9.16 -3.48 -16.96
N GLN A 129 -10.40 -3.06 -17.23
CA GLN A 129 -11.04 -3.26 -18.53
C GLN A 129 -10.36 -2.46 -19.65
N ARG A 130 -9.62 -1.39 -19.28
CA ARG A 130 -8.81 -0.59 -20.20
C ARG A 130 -7.43 -1.19 -20.51
N HIS A 131 -7.09 -2.27 -19.81
CA HIS A 131 -5.79 -2.95 -19.92
C HIS A 131 -5.99 -4.45 -20.20
N PRO A 132 -6.44 -4.84 -21.42
CA PRO A 132 -6.84 -6.22 -21.71
C PRO A 132 -5.69 -7.23 -21.60
N LEU A 133 -4.44 -6.76 -21.66
CA LEU A 133 -3.24 -7.61 -21.47
C LEU A 133 -2.87 -7.81 -20.01
N LEU A 134 -3.54 -7.14 -19.08
CA LEU A 134 -3.26 -7.23 -17.64
C LEU A 134 -4.30 -8.10 -16.95
N GLN A 135 -3.85 -8.87 -15.97
CA GLN A 135 -4.70 -9.66 -15.08
C GLN A 135 -4.70 -9.06 -13.67
N PRO A 136 -5.80 -9.14 -12.91
CA PRO A 136 -5.84 -8.69 -11.51
C PRO A 136 -4.71 -9.24 -10.65
N LYS A 137 -4.30 -10.50 -10.89
CA LYS A 137 -3.19 -11.14 -10.16
C LYS A 137 -1.86 -10.41 -10.34
N MET A 138 -1.63 -9.73 -11.47
CA MET A 138 -0.40 -8.95 -11.69
C MET A 138 -0.33 -7.76 -10.73
N ARG A 139 -1.48 -7.11 -10.44
CA ARG A 139 -1.57 -6.06 -9.44
C ARG A 139 -1.25 -6.59 -8.04
N VAL A 140 -1.81 -7.76 -7.69
CA VAL A 140 -1.53 -8.41 -6.40
C VAL A 140 -0.03 -8.63 -6.20
N ILE A 141 0.64 -9.23 -7.20
CA ILE A 141 2.08 -9.50 -7.15
C ILE A 141 2.89 -8.22 -7.01
N LEU A 142 2.52 -7.17 -7.75
CA LEU A 142 3.20 -5.89 -7.67
C LEU A 142 3.07 -5.28 -6.27
N LEU A 143 1.86 -5.21 -5.73
CA LEU A 143 1.62 -4.61 -4.42
C LEU A 143 2.24 -5.43 -3.28
N ASP A 144 2.19 -6.76 -3.36
CA ASP A 144 2.89 -7.64 -2.41
C ASP A 144 4.40 -7.38 -2.40
N TRP A 145 5.01 -7.26 -3.59
CA TRP A 145 6.41 -6.88 -3.70
C TRP A 145 6.70 -5.48 -3.14
N LEU A 146 5.83 -4.49 -3.38
CA LEU A 146 6.00 -3.16 -2.78
C LEU A 146 5.92 -3.19 -1.24
N MET A 147 5.06 -4.04 -0.65
CA MET A 147 5.04 -4.25 0.80
C MET A 147 6.38 -4.81 1.30
N GLU A 148 6.96 -5.79 0.59
CA GLU A 148 8.27 -6.35 0.94
C GLU A 148 9.37 -5.27 0.86
N VAL A 149 9.36 -4.43 -0.16
CA VAL A 149 10.29 -3.29 -0.30
C VAL A 149 10.11 -2.31 0.87
N CYS A 150 8.87 -2.00 1.24
CA CYS A 150 8.59 -1.13 2.39
C CYS A 150 9.14 -1.73 3.70
N GLU A 151 8.98 -3.02 3.94
CA GLU A 151 9.53 -3.68 5.13
C GLU A 151 11.07 -3.62 5.15
N VAL A 152 11.72 -3.90 4.04
CA VAL A 152 13.20 -3.87 3.93
C VAL A 152 13.76 -2.49 4.24
N TYR A 153 13.12 -1.44 3.74
CA TYR A 153 13.54 -0.05 3.99
C TYR A 153 12.90 0.57 5.22
N LYS A 154 12.07 -0.17 5.95
CA LYS A 154 11.36 0.28 7.16
C LYS A 154 10.48 1.51 6.89
N LEU A 155 9.83 1.55 5.75
CA LEU A 155 8.94 2.63 5.37
C LEU A 155 7.62 2.52 6.14
N HIS A 156 6.98 3.67 6.33
CA HIS A 156 5.70 3.74 7.01
C HIS A 156 4.58 3.07 6.19
N ARG A 157 3.54 2.58 6.89
CA ARG A 157 2.32 2.07 6.23
C ARG A 157 1.71 3.11 5.31
N GLU A 158 1.69 4.38 5.75
CA GLU A 158 1.19 5.48 4.93
C GLU A 158 1.92 5.57 3.58
N THR A 159 3.25 5.41 3.57
CA THR A 159 4.05 5.38 2.33
C THR A 159 3.59 4.31 1.36
N PHE A 160 3.32 3.09 1.87
CA PHE A 160 2.80 2.00 1.04
C PHE A 160 1.41 2.33 0.47
N TYR A 161 0.49 2.82 1.31
CA TYR A 161 -0.88 3.12 0.87
C TYR A 161 -0.95 4.32 -0.06
N LEU A 162 -0.08 5.32 0.10
CA LEU A 162 0.11 6.39 -0.89
C LEU A 162 0.58 5.84 -2.23
N ALA A 163 1.58 4.95 -2.21
CA ALA A 163 2.10 4.33 -3.43
C ALA A 163 1.02 3.51 -4.16
N GLN A 164 0.21 2.74 -3.41
CA GLN A 164 -0.92 1.98 -3.95
C GLN A 164 -1.97 2.91 -4.57
N ASP A 165 -2.34 4.02 -3.89
CA ASP A 165 -3.29 4.99 -4.41
C ASP A 165 -2.77 5.65 -5.70
N PHE A 166 -1.50 6.06 -5.72
CA PHE A 166 -0.90 6.65 -6.92
C PHE A 166 -0.87 5.67 -8.09
N PHE A 167 -0.50 4.43 -7.83
CA PHE A 167 -0.51 3.37 -8.84
C PHE A 167 -1.91 3.15 -9.41
N ASP A 168 -2.91 2.90 -8.58
CA ASP A 168 -4.28 2.59 -9.03
C ASP A 168 -4.92 3.78 -9.78
N ARG A 169 -4.75 5.01 -9.27
CA ARG A 169 -5.25 6.22 -9.94
C ARG A 169 -4.51 6.50 -11.24
N PHE A 170 -3.19 6.28 -11.29
CA PHE A 170 -2.43 6.40 -12.53
C PHE A 170 -2.93 5.41 -13.57
N MET A 171 -3.05 4.12 -13.21
CA MET A 171 -3.59 3.09 -14.10
C MET A 171 -5.00 3.45 -14.61
N ALA A 172 -5.81 4.10 -13.78
CA ALA A 172 -7.13 4.58 -14.18
C ALA A 172 -7.09 5.68 -15.25
N THR A 173 -6.00 6.41 -15.41
CA THR A 173 -5.81 7.43 -16.45
C THR A 173 -5.24 6.86 -17.76
N GLN A 174 -4.66 5.63 -17.72
CA GLN A 174 -3.97 5.01 -18.84
C GLN A 174 -4.85 4.01 -19.60
N HIS A 175 -4.39 3.62 -20.79
CA HIS A 175 -4.98 2.58 -21.63
C HIS A 175 -3.89 1.65 -22.15
N ASN A 176 -4.17 0.35 -22.27
CA ASN A 176 -3.28 -0.63 -22.89
C ASN A 176 -1.85 -0.65 -22.31
N VAL A 177 -1.72 -0.43 -21.00
CA VAL A 177 -0.42 -0.54 -20.33
C VAL A 177 0.06 -1.98 -20.47
N VAL A 178 1.33 -2.15 -20.87
CA VAL A 178 1.96 -3.46 -21.00
C VAL A 178 2.53 -3.91 -19.65
N LYS A 179 2.53 -5.23 -19.41
CA LYS A 179 2.97 -5.82 -18.13
C LYS A 179 4.41 -5.44 -17.73
N THR A 180 5.31 -5.24 -18.69
CA THR A 180 6.71 -4.86 -18.43
C THR A 180 6.86 -3.50 -17.77
N LEU A 181 5.87 -2.61 -17.88
CA LEU A 181 5.88 -1.30 -17.25
C LEU A 181 5.34 -1.30 -15.81
N LEU A 182 4.67 -2.36 -15.37
CA LEU A 182 4.04 -2.40 -14.05
C LEU A 182 5.04 -2.19 -12.92
N GLN A 183 6.20 -2.82 -13.00
CA GLN A 183 7.23 -2.68 -11.99
C GLN A 183 7.79 -1.25 -11.94
N LEU A 184 8.02 -0.62 -13.11
CA LEU A 184 8.47 0.76 -13.21
C LEU A 184 7.42 1.74 -12.64
N ILE A 185 6.14 1.56 -13.01
CA ILE A 185 5.05 2.39 -12.49
C ILE A 185 4.94 2.23 -10.96
N GLY A 186 4.99 0.99 -10.45
CA GLY A 186 4.89 0.70 -9.03
C GLY A 186 6.04 1.29 -8.22
N ILE A 187 7.28 1.07 -8.65
CA ILE A 187 8.46 1.59 -7.93
C ILE A 187 8.54 3.13 -7.99
N SER A 188 8.12 3.74 -9.08
CA SER A 188 8.06 5.20 -9.20
C SER A 188 6.95 5.77 -8.32
N SER A 189 5.80 5.09 -8.20
CA SER A 189 4.74 5.47 -7.26
C SER A 189 5.24 5.39 -5.81
N LEU A 190 6.01 4.35 -5.45
CA LEU A 190 6.62 4.23 -4.13
C LEU A 190 7.69 5.30 -3.89
N PHE A 191 8.48 5.65 -4.91
CA PHE A 191 9.47 6.72 -4.82
C PHE A 191 8.82 8.09 -4.56
N ILE A 192 7.70 8.39 -5.22
CA ILE A 192 6.92 9.62 -4.97
C ILE A 192 6.37 9.59 -3.54
N ALA A 193 5.75 8.49 -3.13
CA ALA A 193 5.15 8.33 -1.81
C ALA A 193 6.19 8.49 -0.69
N ALA A 194 7.36 7.86 -0.83
CA ALA A 194 8.43 7.97 0.16
C ALA A 194 8.96 9.41 0.29
N LYS A 195 9.04 10.17 -0.79
CA LYS A 195 9.44 11.59 -0.72
C LYS A 195 8.41 12.49 -0.06
N LEU A 196 7.14 12.09 -0.05
CA LEU A 196 6.06 12.85 0.59
C LEU A 196 5.93 12.53 2.08
N GLU A 197 6.12 11.27 2.46
CA GLU A 197 5.80 10.78 3.80
C GLU A 197 7.04 10.64 4.70
N GLU A 198 8.17 10.18 4.13
CA GLU A 198 9.33 9.84 4.96
C GLU A 198 10.20 11.05 5.26
N ILE A 199 10.63 11.18 6.54
CA ILE A 199 11.58 12.21 6.94
C ILE A 199 12.93 12.00 6.25
N TYR A 200 13.35 10.72 6.10
CA TYR A 200 14.58 10.31 5.44
C TYR A 200 14.27 9.27 4.36
N PRO A 201 13.73 9.68 3.19
CA PRO A 201 13.41 8.73 2.14
C PRO A 201 14.65 8.02 1.60
N PRO A 202 14.55 6.76 1.20
CA PRO A 202 15.63 6.07 0.50
C PRO A 202 16.05 6.86 -0.75
N LYS A 203 17.33 6.75 -1.10
CA LYS A 203 17.86 7.44 -2.28
C LYS A 203 17.45 6.72 -3.57
N LEU A 204 17.39 7.45 -4.68
CA LEU A 204 16.97 6.95 -5.99
C LEU A 204 17.65 5.63 -6.39
N HIS A 205 18.98 5.52 -6.22
CA HIS A 205 19.72 4.29 -6.55
C HIS A 205 19.25 3.07 -5.73
N GLN A 206 18.69 3.27 -4.52
CA GLN A 206 18.16 2.18 -3.69
C GLN A 206 16.85 1.66 -4.27
N PHE A 207 16.00 2.55 -4.81
CA PHE A 207 14.79 2.14 -5.53
C PHE A 207 15.14 1.42 -6.85
N ALA A 208 16.14 1.89 -7.61
CA ALA A 208 16.61 1.16 -8.79
C ALA A 208 17.21 -0.20 -8.41
N TYR A 209 17.99 -0.28 -7.33
CA TYR A 209 18.61 -1.51 -6.85
C TYR A 209 17.60 -2.63 -6.55
N VAL A 210 16.46 -2.30 -5.88
CA VAL A 210 15.48 -3.33 -5.53
C VAL A 210 14.73 -3.90 -6.73
N THR A 211 14.80 -3.25 -7.89
CA THR A 211 14.21 -3.77 -9.13
C THR A 211 15.09 -4.82 -9.82
N ASP A 212 16.27 -5.09 -9.26
CA ASP A 212 17.25 -6.07 -9.79
C ASP A 212 17.68 -5.78 -11.25
N GLY A 213 17.77 -4.50 -11.59
CA GLY A 213 18.16 -4.02 -12.91
C GLY A 213 17.03 -3.98 -13.94
N ALA A 214 15.79 -4.21 -13.51
CA ALA A 214 14.64 -4.05 -14.40
C ALA A 214 14.31 -2.57 -14.68
N CYS A 215 14.64 -1.66 -13.74
CA CYS A 215 14.42 -0.23 -13.89
C CYS A 215 15.71 0.53 -13.58
N THR A 216 16.07 1.47 -14.45
CA THR A 216 17.19 2.41 -14.23
C THR A 216 16.74 3.63 -13.43
N GLU A 217 17.69 4.36 -12.85
CA GLU A 217 17.42 5.62 -12.15
C GLU A 217 16.74 6.65 -13.06
N ASP A 218 17.19 6.78 -14.30
CA ASP A 218 16.62 7.71 -15.28
C ASP A 218 15.18 7.35 -15.68
N GLU A 219 14.87 6.06 -15.81
CA GLU A 219 13.50 5.58 -16.07
C GLU A 219 12.58 5.89 -14.90
N ILE A 220 13.03 5.69 -13.66
CA ILE A 220 12.27 6.03 -12.46
C ILE A 220 11.97 7.53 -12.39
N LEU A 221 12.97 8.41 -12.64
CA LEU A 221 12.78 9.87 -12.66
C LEU A 221 11.83 10.32 -13.78
N SER A 222 11.95 9.72 -14.95
CA SER A 222 11.06 10.02 -16.06
C SER A 222 9.61 9.60 -15.76
N MET A 223 9.42 8.41 -15.20
CA MET A 223 8.11 7.88 -14.82
C MET A 223 7.50 8.67 -13.65
N GLU A 224 8.31 9.15 -12.70
CA GLU A 224 7.85 10.04 -11.63
C GLU A 224 7.10 11.25 -12.20
N LEU A 225 7.70 11.97 -13.16
CA LEU A 225 7.06 13.12 -13.77
C LEU A 225 5.79 12.76 -14.54
N ILE A 226 5.78 11.60 -15.21
CA ILE A 226 4.60 11.11 -15.94
C ILE A 226 3.46 10.83 -14.95
N VAL A 227 3.74 10.12 -13.86
CA VAL A 227 2.74 9.81 -12.83
C VAL A 227 2.20 11.09 -12.19
N MET A 228 3.06 12.01 -11.75
CA MET A 228 2.63 13.26 -11.12
C MET A 228 1.75 14.11 -12.05
N LYS A 229 2.12 14.24 -13.34
CA LYS A 229 1.30 14.95 -14.33
C LYS A 229 -0.05 14.27 -14.56
N ALA A 230 -0.06 12.95 -14.73
CA ALA A 230 -1.30 12.19 -14.90
C ALA A 230 -2.25 12.34 -13.71
N LEU A 231 -1.71 12.41 -12.49
CA LEU A 231 -2.46 12.65 -11.27
C LEU A 231 -2.78 14.13 -11.03
N LYS A 232 -2.43 15.02 -11.97
CA LYS A 232 -2.65 16.49 -11.86
C LYS A 232 -2.09 17.06 -10.56
N TRP A 233 -0.98 16.50 -10.05
CA TRP A 233 -0.33 16.87 -8.78
C TRP A 233 -1.21 16.66 -7.54
N ASN A 234 -2.30 15.91 -7.65
CA ASN A 234 -3.15 15.54 -6.52
C ASN A 234 -2.52 14.35 -5.77
N LEU A 235 -1.61 14.63 -4.85
CA LEU A 235 -0.74 13.65 -4.18
C LEU A 235 -1.02 13.49 -2.68
N SER A 236 -2.16 13.98 -2.19
CA SER A 236 -2.49 13.94 -0.76
C SER A 236 -3.85 13.29 -0.49
N PRO A 237 -4.08 12.01 -0.87
CA PRO A 237 -5.33 11.33 -0.53
C PRO A 237 -5.47 11.18 0.99
N MET A 238 -6.69 10.92 1.46
CA MET A 238 -6.92 10.32 2.77
C MET A 238 -6.85 8.80 2.57
N THR A 239 -5.73 8.18 2.90
CA THR A 239 -5.53 6.74 2.71
C THR A 239 -6.37 5.91 3.68
N VAL A 240 -6.47 4.61 3.44
CA VAL A 240 -7.22 3.72 4.32
C VAL A 240 -6.60 3.67 5.72
N VAL A 241 -5.26 3.74 5.83
CA VAL A 241 -4.58 3.76 7.13
C VAL A 241 -4.69 5.10 7.84
N SER A 242 -4.74 6.22 7.10
CA SER A 242 -5.07 7.54 7.65
C SER A 242 -6.48 7.53 8.29
N TRP A 243 -7.48 6.97 7.61
CA TRP A 243 -8.82 6.81 8.18
C TRP A 243 -8.82 5.89 9.40
N LEU A 244 -8.11 4.76 9.36
CA LEU A 244 -7.98 3.86 10.51
C LEU A 244 -7.37 4.58 11.71
N ASN A 245 -6.30 5.35 11.52
CA ASN A 245 -5.67 6.14 12.57
C ASN A 245 -6.67 7.08 13.24
N ILE A 246 -7.47 7.81 12.46
CA ILE A 246 -8.48 8.73 12.98
C ILE A 246 -9.55 7.98 13.76
N TYR A 247 -10.09 6.89 13.22
CA TYR A 247 -11.11 6.11 13.91
C TYR A 247 -10.60 5.54 15.23
N MET A 248 -9.35 5.06 15.25
CA MET A 248 -8.72 4.55 16.46
C MET A 248 -8.47 5.67 17.49
N GLN A 249 -8.02 6.85 17.06
CA GLN A 249 -7.83 7.99 17.96
C GLN A 249 -9.14 8.45 18.58
N VAL A 250 -10.21 8.51 17.80
CA VAL A 250 -11.56 8.85 18.30
C VAL A 250 -12.11 7.75 19.21
N ALA A 251 -11.77 6.47 18.97
CA ALA A 251 -12.23 5.35 19.79
C ALA A 251 -11.63 5.35 21.20
N TYR A 252 -10.39 5.84 21.33
CA TYR A 252 -9.60 5.80 22.57
C TYR A 252 -9.11 7.20 23.00
N PRO A 253 -10.00 8.15 23.26
CA PRO A 253 -9.59 9.47 23.73
C PRO A 253 -9.08 9.35 25.17
N SER A 254 -7.82 9.69 25.42
CA SER A 254 -7.27 9.76 26.78
C SER A 254 -7.46 11.13 27.41
N ASP A 255 -7.28 12.20 26.61
CA ASP A 255 -7.57 13.58 26.98
C ASP A 255 -7.86 14.38 25.71
N ILE A 256 -8.84 15.28 25.76
CA ILE A 256 -9.27 16.09 24.60
C ILE A 256 -8.12 16.99 24.08
N SER A 257 -7.20 17.36 24.98
CA SER A 257 -6.04 18.19 24.63
C SER A 257 -4.96 17.49 23.83
N GLU A 258 -4.95 16.14 23.82
CA GLU A 258 -3.88 15.31 23.23
C GLU A 258 -4.36 14.44 22.07
N MET A 259 -5.45 14.82 21.39
CA MET A 259 -5.96 14.04 20.25
C MET A 259 -4.93 13.80 19.14
N LEU A 260 -3.90 14.64 19.05
CA LEU A 260 -2.83 14.52 18.05
C LEU A 260 -1.82 13.39 18.37
N LEU A 261 -1.81 12.90 19.63
CA LEU A 261 -0.94 11.81 20.03
C LEU A 261 -1.73 10.49 20.04
N PRO A 262 -1.31 9.46 19.28
CA PRO A 262 -1.98 8.17 19.25
C PRO A 262 -1.96 7.48 20.62
N GLN A 263 -3.15 7.32 21.26
CA GLN A 263 -3.32 6.68 22.57
C GLN A 263 -3.97 5.28 22.48
N TYR A 264 -4.27 4.82 21.28
CA TYR A 264 -4.94 3.55 21.06
C TYR A 264 -4.00 2.34 21.24
N PRO A 265 -4.55 1.13 21.52
CA PRO A 265 -3.76 -0.09 21.61
C PRO A 265 -3.11 -0.46 20.27
N LYS A 266 -1.79 -0.31 20.19
CA LYS A 266 -1.01 -0.54 18.96
C LYS A 266 -1.13 -1.96 18.41
N THR A 267 -1.37 -2.95 19.27
CA THR A 267 -1.60 -4.34 18.86
C THR A 267 -2.88 -4.51 18.06
N ILE A 268 -3.97 -3.86 18.51
CA ILE A 268 -5.26 -3.91 17.80
C ILE A 268 -5.13 -3.17 16.46
N PHE A 269 -4.45 -2.03 16.46
CA PHE A 269 -4.18 -1.30 15.22
C PHE A 269 -3.46 -2.17 14.19
N VAL A 270 -2.38 -2.87 14.58
CA VAL A 270 -1.64 -3.76 13.68
C VAL A 270 -2.51 -4.89 13.14
N GLN A 271 -3.34 -5.52 13.99
CA GLN A 271 -4.25 -6.58 13.54
C GLN A 271 -5.27 -6.10 12.50
N ILE A 272 -5.83 -4.89 12.69
CA ILE A 272 -6.75 -4.30 11.71
C ILE A 272 -5.99 -3.92 10.43
N ALA A 273 -4.77 -3.37 10.56
CA ALA A 273 -3.93 -3.02 9.44
C ALA A 273 -3.53 -4.26 8.61
N GLU A 274 -3.22 -5.40 9.23
CA GLU A 274 -2.95 -6.67 8.53
C GLU A 274 -4.16 -7.14 7.70
N LEU A 275 -5.39 -6.96 8.22
CA LEU A 275 -6.60 -7.23 7.42
C LEU A 275 -6.69 -6.28 6.23
N LEU A 276 -6.42 -5.00 6.42
CA LEU A 276 -6.44 -4.01 5.34
C LEU A 276 -5.32 -4.27 4.31
N ASP A 277 -4.11 -4.65 4.77
CA ASP A 277 -2.99 -5.03 3.91
C ASP A 277 -3.39 -6.19 2.97
N LEU A 278 -4.14 -7.17 3.47
CA LEU A 278 -4.64 -8.28 2.65
C LEU A 278 -5.78 -7.84 1.71
N CYS A 279 -6.73 -7.05 2.20
CA CYS A 279 -7.88 -6.59 1.42
C CYS A 279 -7.47 -5.66 0.27
N ILE A 280 -6.45 -4.80 0.46
CA ILE A 280 -6.03 -3.84 -0.56
C ILE A 280 -5.41 -4.53 -1.79
N LEU A 281 -4.93 -5.75 -1.65
CA LEU A 281 -4.40 -6.56 -2.75
C LEU A 281 -5.51 -7.03 -3.70
N ASP A 282 -6.70 -7.35 -3.17
CA ASP A 282 -7.84 -7.77 -4.00
C ASP A 282 -8.43 -6.55 -4.73
N ILE A 283 -8.63 -6.68 -6.04
CA ILE A 283 -9.16 -5.60 -6.88
C ILE A 283 -10.55 -5.14 -6.46
N GLY A 284 -11.29 -5.96 -5.71
CA GLY A 284 -12.61 -5.61 -5.16
C GLY A 284 -12.56 -4.41 -4.21
N CYS A 285 -11.41 -4.12 -3.60
CA CYS A 285 -11.24 -2.94 -2.74
C CYS A 285 -11.55 -1.63 -3.47
N LEU A 286 -11.30 -1.56 -4.79
CA LEU A 286 -11.56 -0.38 -5.61
C LEU A 286 -13.05 -0.04 -5.73
N GLY A 287 -13.93 -0.91 -5.26
CA GLY A 287 -15.38 -0.67 -5.20
C GLY A 287 -15.82 0.18 -4.02
N TYR A 288 -14.94 0.47 -3.07
CA TYR A 288 -15.24 1.14 -1.82
C TYR A 288 -14.32 2.34 -1.59
N THR A 289 -14.81 3.36 -0.87
CA THR A 289 -13.95 4.46 -0.43
C THR A 289 -13.06 3.98 0.73
N TYR A 290 -11.93 4.67 0.93
CA TYR A 290 -10.98 4.31 1.98
C TYR A 290 -11.57 4.38 3.39
N GLY A 291 -12.47 5.36 3.64
CA GLY A 291 -13.18 5.46 4.92
C GLY A 291 -14.13 4.28 5.16
N ILE A 292 -14.80 3.77 4.12
CA ILE A 292 -15.64 2.57 4.21
C ILE A 292 -14.79 1.33 4.47
N LEU A 293 -13.65 1.18 3.77
CA LEU A 293 -12.72 0.08 3.99
C LEU A 293 -12.21 0.06 5.44
N ALA A 294 -11.74 1.21 5.94
CA ALA A 294 -11.25 1.33 7.32
C ALA A 294 -12.34 1.06 8.37
N ALA A 295 -13.56 1.59 8.16
CA ALA A 295 -14.69 1.34 9.06
C ALA A 295 -15.11 -0.14 9.07
N SER A 296 -15.13 -0.78 7.90
CA SER A 296 -15.47 -2.20 7.77
C SER A 296 -14.42 -3.09 8.43
N ALA A 297 -13.13 -2.78 8.27
CA ALA A 297 -12.06 -3.50 8.96
C ALA A 297 -12.15 -3.32 10.48
N LEU A 298 -12.40 -2.11 10.96
CA LEU A 298 -12.61 -1.84 12.38
C LEU A 298 -13.81 -2.63 12.93
N TYR A 299 -14.91 -2.75 12.17
CA TYR A 299 -16.09 -3.55 12.56
C TYR A 299 -15.72 -5.01 12.82
N HIS A 300 -14.83 -5.62 12.05
CA HIS A 300 -14.40 -7.01 12.23
C HIS A 300 -13.63 -7.27 13.54
N PHE A 301 -13.06 -6.24 14.16
CA PHE A 301 -12.27 -6.32 15.41
C PHE A 301 -12.92 -5.59 16.59
N SER A 302 -14.12 -4.99 16.39
CA SER A 302 -14.80 -4.22 17.42
C SER A 302 -16.32 -4.44 17.38
N SER A 303 -17.08 -3.57 18.04
CA SER A 303 -18.55 -3.61 18.00
C SER A 303 -19.13 -2.68 16.94
N CYS A 304 -20.38 -2.96 16.54
CA CYS A 304 -21.14 -2.11 15.64
C CYS A 304 -21.28 -0.68 16.20
N GLU A 305 -21.53 -0.55 17.49
CA GLU A 305 -21.71 0.73 18.18
C GLU A 305 -20.42 1.56 18.16
N LEU A 306 -19.26 0.92 18.40
CA LEU A 306 -17.98 1.60 18.33
C LEU A 306 -17.71 2.11 16.91
N MET A 307 -17.86 1.23 15.92
CA MET A 307 -17.66 1.59 14.51
C MET A 307 -18.55 2.77 14.10
N GLN A 308 -19.85 2.73 14.42
CA GLN A 308 -20.78 3.81 14.08
C GLN A 308 -20.38 5.13 14.76
N ARG A 309 -20.00 5.06 16.04
CA ARG A 309 -19.60 6.23 16.82
C ARG A 309 -18.38 6.94 16.24
N VAL A 310 -17.36 6.18 15.81
CA VAL A 310 -16.07 6.75 15.39
C VAL A 310 -16.01 7.09 13.91
N SER A 311 -16.83 6.43 13.08
CA SER A 311 -16.80 6.64 11.63
C SER A 311 -17.94 7.50 11.10
N GLY A 312 -19.01 7.64 11.89
CA GLY A 312 -20.26 8.30 11.47
C GLY A 312 -21.04 7.52 10.40
N TYR A 313 -20.59 6.32 9.98
CA TYR A 313 -21.36 5.43 9.11
C TYR A 313 -22.40 4.63 9.88
N LYS A 314 -23.54 4.35 9.25
CA LYS A 314 -24.47 3.33 9.71
C LYS A 314 -24.04 1.97 9.19
N LEU A 315 -24.48 0.89 9.83
CA LEU A 315 -24.15 -0.46 9.36
C LEU A 315 -24.60 -0.71 7.90
N CYS A 316 -25.76 -0.21 7.52
CA CYS A 316 -26.28 -0.34 6.14
C CYS A 316 -25.36 0.33 5.09
N ASP A 317 -24.58 1.34 5.47
CA ASP A 317 -23.70 2.06 4.55
C ASP A 317 -22.44 1.26 4.21
N ILE A 318 -22.02 0.36 5.12
CA ILE A 318 -20.80 -0.45 5.00
C ILE A 318 -21.05 -1.95 4.85
N GLU A 319 -22.31 -2.41 4.94
CA GLU A 319 -22.67 -3.82 5.00
C GLU A 319 -22.12 -4.64 3.83
N GLU A 320 -22.13 -4.11 2.62
CA GLU A 320 -21.58 -4.78 1.44
C GLU A 320 -20.06 -4.96 1.56
N CYS A 321 -19.36 -3.94 2.04
CA CYS A 321 -17.93 -4.01 2.26
C CYS A 321 -17.58 -4.98 3.40
N VAL A 322 -18.33 -4.96 4.50
CA VAL A 322 -18.17 -5.90 5.61
C VAL A 322 -18.32 -7.34 5.11
N LYS A 323 -19.37 -7.64 4.34
CA LYS A 323 -19.59 -8.97 3.75
C LYS A 323 -18.46 -9.38 2.81
N TRP A 324 -17.99 -8.45 1.98
CA TRP A 324 -16.85 -8.69 1.07
C TRP A 324 -15.56 -8.99 1.84
N MET A 325 -15.34 -8.36 3.01
CA MET A 325 -14.15 -8.57 3.85
C MET A 325 -14.17 -9.88 4.65
N VAL A 326 -15.33 -10.50 4.89
CA VAL A 326 -15.44 -11.71 5.76
C VAL A 326 -14.43 -12.80 5.40
N PRO A 327 -14.22 -13.21 4.13
CA PRO A 327 -13.25 -14.27 3.79
C PRO A 327 -11.83 -13.92 4.23
N PHE A 328 -11.43 -12.68 4.05
CA PHE A 328 -10.11 -12.17 4.43
C PHE A 328 -9.95 -12.14 5.95
N ALA A 329 -10.97 -11.63 6.67
CA ALA A 329 -10.97 -11.59 8.12
C ALA A 329 -10.87 -13.00 8.74
N LEU A 330 -11.54 -13.99 8.15
CA LEU A 330 -11.42 -15.39 8.57
C LEU A 330 -10.04 -15.96 8.29
N ALA A 331 -9.42 -15.66 7.15
CA ALA A 331 -8.06 -16.08 6.83
C ALA A 331 -7.03 -15.52 7.81
N ILE A 332 -7.15 -14.23 8.17
CA ILE A 332 -6.29 -13.57 9.18
C ILE A 332 -6.49 -14.21 10.58
N ARG A 333 -7.74 -14.47 10.98
CA ARG A 333 -8.01 -15.12 12.28
C ARG A 333 -7.43 -16.52 12.39
N GLU A 334 -7.44 -17.30 11.30
CA GLU A 334 -6.84 -18.63 11.24
C GLU A 334 -5.32 -18.61 11.27
N MET A 335 -4.69 -17.55 10.77
CA MET A 335 -3.25 -17.36 10.90
C MET A 335 -2.85 -17.15 12.36
N GLY A 336 -3.76 -16.61 13.17
CA GLY A 336 -3.47 -16.23 14.55
C GLY A 336 -2.78 -14.86 14.66
N SER A 337 -2.48 -14.45 15.90
CA SER A 337 -1.75 -13.19 16.12
C SER A 337 -0.32 -13.33 15.65
N SER A 338 0.08 -12.55 14.64
CA SER A 338 1.48 -12.43 14.27
C SER A 338 2.26 -11.73 15.39
N ALA A 339 3.46 -12.26 15.69
CA ALA A 339 4.37 -11.57 16.61
C ALA A 339 4.78 -10.24 15.97
N ARG A 340 4.75 -9.16 16.76
CA ARG A 340 5.24 -7.85 16.27
C ARG A 340 6.68 -7.99 15.82
N LYS A 341 6.96 -7.57 14.60
CA LYS A 341 8.34 -7.47 14.12
C LYS A 341 9.04 -6.31 14.83
N HIS A 342 10.23 -6.55 15.32
CA HIS A 342 11.08 -5.53 15.92
C HIS A 342 12.08 -5.04 14.87
N PHE A 343 12.16 -3.73 14.69
CA PHE A 343 13.08 -3.10 13.73
C PHE A 343 14.18 -2.34 14.49
N ARG A 344 15.44 -2.70 14.24
CA ARG A 344 16.58 -1.99 14.85
C ARG A 344 16.56 -0.51 14.44
N GLY A 345 16.62 0.38 15.44
CA GLY A 345 16.67 1.83 15.23
C GLY A 345 15.30 2.50 15.06
N ILE A 346 14.19 1.76 15.19
CA ILE A 346 12.84 2.31 15.26
C ILE A 346 12.37 2.29 16.71
N PRO A 347 11.87 3.41 17.27
CA PRO A 347 11.28 3.44 18.60
C PRO A 347 10.09 2.48 18.73
N GLU A 348 9.85 1.91 19.91
CA GLU A 348 8.75 0.96 20.13
C GLU A 348 7.39 1.58 19.90
N GLU A 349 7.27 2.87 20.16
CA GLU A 349 6.06 3.66 19.88
C GLU A 349 5.71 3.74 18.39
N ASP A 350 6.69 3.63 17.49
CA ASP A 350 6.50 3.78 16.03
C ASP A 350 6.49 2.45 15.26
N LEU A 351 6.81 1.34 15.92
CA LEU A 351 6.87 0.01 15.27
C LEU A 351 5.55 -0.36 14.56
N HIS A 352 4.41 0.09 15.09
CA HIS A 352 3.10 -0.19 14.49
C HIS A 352 2.85 0.54 13.18
N ASN A 353 3.58 1.65 12.95
CA ASN A 353 3.49 2.46 11.73
C ASN A 353 4.34 1.89 10.58
N ILE A 354 5.31 1.01 10.87
CA ILE A 354 6.15 0.43 9.83
C ILE A 354 5.36 -0.62 9.05
N GLN A 355 5.41 -0.53 7.71
CA GLN A 355 4.79 -1.53 6.84
C GLN A 355 5.51 -2.86 6.98
N THR A 356 4.75 -3.91 7.28
CA THR A 356 5.23 -5.27 7.39
C THR A 356 4.70 -6.12 6.24
N HIS A 357 5.49 -7.09 5.81
CA HIS A 357 5.09 -8.09 4.82
C HIS A 357 4.72 -9.40 5.52
N ILE A 358 3.60 -9.98 5.13
CA ILE A 358 3.11 -11.30 5.59
C ILE A 358 3.03 -12.26 4.42
N ASN A 359 2.76 -13.54 4.66
CA ASN A 359 2.54 -14.49 3.56
C ASN A 359 1.16 -14.28 2.91
N THR A 360 1.07 -13.23 2.09
CA THR A 360 -0.18 -12.73 1.51
C THR A 360 -0.81 -13.73 0.53
N PHE A 361 -0.03 -14.46 -0.28
CA PHE A 361 -0.57 -15.40 -1.27
C PHE A 361 -1.31 -16.56 -0.61
N ASP A 362 -0.73 -17.18 0.42
CA ASP A 362 -1.43 -18.26 1.16
C ASP A 362 -2.73 -17.76 1.81
N LEU A 363 -2.75 -16.53 2.27
CA LEU A 363 -3.95 -15.93 2.88
C LEU A 363 -5.00 -15.57 1.84
N LEU A 364 -4.60 -15.08 0.67
CA LEU A 364 -5.51 -14.82 -0.44
C LEU A 364 -6.13 -16.12 -0.97
N ASP A 365 -5.33 -17.18 -1.15
CA ASP A 365 -5.81 -18.48 -1.58
C ASP A 365 -6.83 -19.06 -0.57
N LYS A 366 -6.56 -18.92 0.74
CA LYS A 366 -7.52 -19.30 1.79
C LYS A 366 -8.80 -18.47 1.74
N ALA A 367 -8.69 -17.15 1.53
CA ALA A 367 -9.86 -16.28 1.42
C ALA A 367 -10.70 -16.62 0.18
N GLU A 368 -10.05 -16.92 -0.94
CA GLU A 368 -10.73 -17.34 -2.18
C GLU A 368 -11.44 -18.69 -2.00
N ALA A 369 -10.80 -19.66 -1.37
CA ALA A 369 -11.41 -20.95 -1.05
C ALA A 369 -12.65 -20.79 -0.17
N LYS A 370 -12.61 -19.91 0.84
CA LYS A 370 -13.77 -19.59 1.70
C LYS A 370 -14.88 -18.91 0.89
N ARG A 371 -14.54 -17.95 0.03
CA ARG A 371 -15.53 -17.31 -0.86
C ARG A 371 -16.23 -18.32 -1.75
N ALA A 372 -15.48 -19.27 -2.33
CA ALA A 372 -16.04 -20.34 -3.17
C ALA A 372 -16.95 -21.30 -2.41
N SER A 373 -16.72 -21.53 -1.12
CA SER A 373 -17.54 -22.42 -0.28
C SER A 373 -18.92 -21.83 0.09
N TRP A 374 -19.17 -20.55 -0.17
CA TRP A 374 -20.44 -19.86 0.15
C TRP A 374 -21.30 -19.61 -1.10
N LEU A 375 -20.77 -19.91 -2.30
CA LEU A 375 -21.51 -19.89 -3.56
C LEU A 375 -22.11 -21.27 -3.87
#